data_b3782f0e3f01577d7cf4352707def7b5
#
_entry.id   b3782f0e3f01577d7cf4352707def7b5
#
_cell.length_a   1.000
_cell.length_b   1.000
_cell.length_c   1.000
_cell.angle_alpha   90.00
_cell.angle_beta   90.00
_cell.angle_gamma   90.00
#
_symmetry.space_group_name_H-M   'P 1'
#
loop_
_entity.id
_entity.type
_entity.pdbx_description
1 polymer ?
#
loop_
_entity_poly.entity_id
_entity_poly.type
_entity_poly.pdbx_seq_one_letter_code
_entity_poly.pdbx_strand_id
1 'polypeptide(L)'
;ADVVTVHTPLTKETKHLIGEEELRMMKKGAKLINTARGGIIDEMALVKAIEEGIIGGAAIDVFEQEPPPPDHPLLKLEQVIVTPHLGASTVEAQEYVAVDVAEQIVNFFKGIPPSSPVNLPVMPMEVLSFIQPYIPLMEKMGKLLAAIGGKRISKIEVAYQGEIGEVETSPLTRSLLKGILEPVLSLPVNLVNAPIIAESRGISVLETKSTTPTEYTNLVTATLYGDKEVRKVGGTIVGKGEPRIVNIDGYRVDFVPEGIILLTSHIDKPGIIGKVGTILGKNDINIAGMNVGREEKRGKAVMVLSVDESIPPEVLREIERIEGIEKAWVVEF
;
A
#
# COMPACT_ATOMS: atom_id res chain seq x y z
N ALA A 1 2.82 -10.46 -41.62
CA ALA A 1 1.48 -10.96 -41.29
C ALA A 1 0.47 -10.41 -42.32
N ASP A 2 -0.58 -11.16 -42.60
CA ASP A 2 -1.69 -10.72 -43.47
C ASP A 2 -2.76 -9.99 -42.66
N VAL A 3 -2.84 -10.29 -41.35
CA VAL A 3 -3.71 -9.64 -40.40
C VAL A 3 -2.93 -9.33 -39.13
N VAL A 4 -3.07 -8.12 -38.62
CA VAL A 4 -2.50 -7.68 -37.33
C VAL A 4 -3.65 -7.23 -36.45
N THR A 5 -3.67 -7.68 -35.21
CA THR A 5 -4.64 -7.24 -34.20
C THR A 5 -3.90 -6.80 -32.94
N VAL A 6 -4.37 -5.72 -32.30
CA VAL A 6 -3.78 -5.15 -31.09
C VAL A 6 -4.63 -5.49 -29.87
N HIS A 7 -3.97 -5.88 -28.76
CA HIS A 7 -4.63 -6.29 -27.51
C HIS A 7 -3.90 -5.73 -26.27
N THR A 8 -3.24 -4.60 -26.40
CA THR A 8 -2.53 -3.95 -25.31
C THR A 8 -3.42 -2.94 -24.57
N PRO A 9 -3.19 -2.62 -23.29
CA PRO A 9 -3.80 -1.45 -22.66
C PRO A 9 -3.25 -0.16 -23.29
N LEU A 10 -4.00 0.92 -23.24
CA LEU A 10 -3.49 2.24 -23.62
C LEU A 10 -2.65 2.81 -22.48
N THR A 11 -1.37 3.00 -22.73
CA THR A 11 -0.39 3.65 -21.83
C THR A 11 0.39 4.73 -22.59
N LYS A 12 1.32 5.40 -21.95
CA LYS A 12 2.21 6.34 -22.65
C LYS A 12 3.08 5.65 -23.70
N GLU A 13 3.48 4.40 -23.43
CA GLU A 13 4.33 3.58 -24.27
C GLU A 13 3.56 2.93 -25.43
N THR A 14 2.26 2.69 -25.25
CA THR A 14 1.41 2.03 -26.26
C THR A 14 0.55 3.01 -27.06
N LYS A 15 0.58 4.30 -26.70
CA LYS A 15 -0.08 5.34 -27.51
C LYS A 15 0.62 5.44 -28.87
N HIS A 16 -0.17 5.32 -29.94
CA HIS A 16 0.28 5.28 -31.33
C HIS A 16 1.36 4.21 -31.59
N LEU A 17 1.23 3.07 -30.88
CA LEU A 17 2.10 1.90 -31.07
C LEU A 17 2.16 1.46 -32.54
N ILE A 18 1.06 1.62 -33.27
CA ILE A 18 0.99 1.45 -34.71
C ILE A 18 0.75 2.83 -35.34
N GLY A 19 1.82 3.49 -35.70
CA GLY A 19 1.86 4.76 -36.39
C GLY A 19 2.21 4.63 -37.87
N GLU A 20 2.56 5.76 -38.51
CA GLU A 20 2.87 5.81 -39.94
C GLU A 20 4.04 4.89 -40.32
N GLU A 21 5.08 4.80 -39.47
CA GLU A 21 6.25 3.97 -39.73
C GLU A 21 5.88 2.49 -39.74
N GLU A 22 5.15 2.02 -38.71
CA GLU A 22 4.74 0.63 -38.56
C GLU A 22 3.76 0.21 -39.67
N LEU A 23 2.85 1.10 -40.04
CA LEU A 23 1.93 0.85 -41.16
C LEU A 23 2.68 0.66 -42.50
N ARG A 24 3.76 1.44 -42.74
CA ARG A 24 4.61 1.29 -43.95
C ARG A 24 5.44 0.02 -43.94
N MET A 25 5.73 -0.54 -42.75
CA MET A 25 6.48 -1.82 -42.63
C MET A 25 5.58 -3.04 -42.83
N MET A 26 4.25 -2.87 -42.82
CA MET A 26 3.31 -3.95 -43.00
C MET A 26 3.28 -4.46 -44.42
N LYS A 27 2.88 -5.71 -44.60
CA LYS A 27 2.69 -6.33 -45.91
C LYS A 27 1.60 -5.54 -46.67
N LYS A 28 1.86 -5.23 -47.94
CA LYS A 28 0.88 -4.54 -48.78
C LYS A 28 -0.47 -5.27 -48.80
N GLY A 29 -1.55 -4.56 -48.50
CA GLY A 29 -2.87 -5.12 -48.44
C GLY A 29 -3.22 -5.84 -47.14
N ALA A 30 -2.33 -5.78 -46.12
CA ALA A 30 -2.62 -6.34 -44.81
C ALA A 30 -3.87 -5.70 -44.16
N LYS A 31 -4.51 -6.42 -43.24
CA LYS A 31 -5.68 -5.97 -42.46
C LYS A 31 -5.26 -5.63 -41.04
N LEU A 32 -5.84 -4.56 -40.52
CA LEU A 32 -5.54 -4.13 -39.15
C LEU A 32 -6.82 -4.15 -38.29
N ILE A 33 -6.75 -4.68 -37.06
CA ILE A 33 -7.89 -4.82 -36.17
C ILE A 33 -7.58 -4.16 -34.83
N ASN A 34 -8.46 -3.28 -34.37
CA ASN A 34 -8.38 -2.70 -33.02
C ASN A 34 -9.74 -2.84 -32.29
N THR A 35 -9.79 -3.79 -31.36
CA THR A 35 -10.87 -3.98 -30.40
C THR A 35 -10.39 -3.81 -28.97
N ALA A 36 -9.21 -3.18 -28.77
CA ALA A 36 -8.60 -3.00 -27.47
C ALA A 36 -8.91 -1.61 -26.87
N ARG A 37 -8.20 -0.56 -27.34
CA ARG A 37 -8.44 0.84 -26.94
C ARG A 37 -8.13 1.77 -28.11
N GLY A 38 -8.89 2.88 -28.21
CA GLY A 38 -8.58 3.99 -29.10
C GLY A 38 -7.21 4.60 -28.77
N GLY A 39 -6.53 5.13 -29.77
CA GLY A 39 -5.20 5.73 -29.62
C GLY A 39 -4.03 4.75 -29.56
N ILE A 40 -4.23 3.43 -29.60
CA ILE A 40 -3.13 2.46 -29.80
C ILE A 40 -2.67 2.50 -31.27
N ILE A 41 -3.61 2.64 -32.18
CA ILE A 41 -3.34 2.89 -33.60
C ILE A 41 -3.57 4.37 -33.84
N ASP A 42 -2.63 5.04 -34.52
CA ASP A 42 -2.82 6.39 -35.01
C ASP A 42 -3.88 6.39 -36.12
N GLU A 43 -5.06 6.93 -35.81
CA GLU A 43 -6.23 6.90 -36.70
C GLU A 43 -5.99 7.67 -38.01
N MET A 44 -5.28 8.80 -37.93
CA MET A 44 -4.99 9.63 -39.10
C MET A 44 -3.90 8.99 -39.98
N ALA A 45 -2.90 8.36 -39.40
CA ALA A 45 -1.93 7.58 -40.13
C ALA A 45 -2.58 6.36 -40.83
N LEU A 46 -3.54 5.71 -40.16
CA LEU A 46 -4.29 4.60 -40.73
C LEU A 46 -5.14 5.05 -41.93
N VAL A 47 -5.86 6.18 -41.82
CA VAL A 47 -6.61 6.77 -42.96
C VAL A 47 -5.70 6.91 -44.17
N LYS A 48 -4.56 7.57 -44.00
CA LYS A 48 -3.56 7.81 -45.06
C LYS A 48 -3.05 6.49 -45.66
N ALA A 49 -2.71 5.51 -44.83
CA ALA A 49 -2.19 4.23 -45.27
C ALA A 49 -3.23 3.41 -46.09
N ILE A 50 -4.53 3.55 -45.77
CA ILE A 50 -5.59 2.91 -46.56
C ILE A 50 -5.79 3.65 -47.89
N GLU A 51 -5.84 4.98 -47.88
CA GLU A 51 -5.97 5.80 -49.11
C GLU A 51 -4.78 5.59 -50.06
N GLU A 52 -3.58 5.44 -49.55
CA GLU A 52 -2.37 5.10 -50.33
C GLU A 52 -2.32 3.63 -50.78
N GLY A 53 -3.26 2.79 -50.36
CA GLY A 53 -3.33 1.35 -50.70
C GLY A 53 -2.21 0.53 -50.06
N ILE A 54 -1.59 0.99 -49.00
CA ILE A 54 -0.61 0.27 -48.19
C ILE A 54 -1.35 -0.78 -47.35
N ILE A 55 -2.35 -0.34 -46.58
CA ILE A 55 -3.23 -1.21 -45.79
C ILE A 55 -4.50 -1.50 -46.59
N GLY A 56 -4.85 -2.78 -46.68
CA GLY A 56 -6.00 -3.25 -47.46
C GLY A 56 -7.36 -3.11 -46.75
N GLY A 57 -7.37 -2.65 -45.49
CA GLY A 57 -8.59 -2.38 -44.71
C GLY A 57 -8.38 -2.56 -43.22
N ALA A 58 -9.34 -2.08 -42.43
CA ALA A 58 -9.31 -2.17 -40.98
C ALA A 58 -10.67 -2.51 -40.38
N ALA A 59 -10.65 -3.05 -39.15
CA ALA A 59 -11.81 -3.20 -38.29
C ALA A 59 -11.54 -2.45 -36.97
N ILE A 60 -12.33 -1.44 -36.67
CA ILE A 60 -12.15 -0.50 -35.55
C ILE A 60 -13.39 -0.52 -34.68
N ASP A 61 -13.26 -1.03 -33.46
CA ASP A 61 -14.31 -1.04 -32.43
C ASP A 61 -14.16 0.12 -31.42
N VAL A 62 -12.98 0.74 -31.40
CA VAL A 62 -12.59 1.75 -30.41
C VAL A 62 -11.89 2.94 -31.08
N PHE A 63 -12.22 4.16 -30.63
CA PHE A 63 -11.69 5.42 -31.19
C PHE A 63 -10.95 6.24 -30.15
N GLU A 64 -10.04 7.13 -30.60
CA GLU A 64 -9.35 8.08 -29.70
C GLU A 64 -10.34 9.01 -29.01
N GLN A 65 -11.40 9.40 -29.71
CA GLN A 65 -12.55 10.12 -29.15
C GLN A 65 -13.80 9.27 -29.31
N GLU A 66 -14.45 8.97 -28.22
CA GLU A 66 -15.72 8.20 -28.22
C GLU A 66 -16.87 9.06 -27.65
N PRO A 67 -17.99 9.22 -28.39
CA PRO A 67 -18.20 8.78 -29.77
C PRO A 67 -17.35 9.55 -30.76
N PRO A 68 -16.93 8.93 -31.88
CA PRO A 68 -16.19 9.64 -32.92
C PRO A 68 -17.06 10.73 -33.57
N PRO A 69 -16.45 11.86 -34.03
CA PRO A 69 -17.18 12.87 -34.76
C PRO A 69 -17.87 12.27 -35.99
N PRO A 70 -19.12 12.74 -36.38
CA PRO A 70 -19.81 12.19 -37.51
C PRO A 70 -19.08 12.32 -38.86
N ASP A 71 -18.18 13.24 -38.97
CA ASP A 71 -17.32 13.49 -40.12
C ASP A 71 -15.98 12.82 -40.09
N HIS A 72 -15.71 11.97 -39.08
CA HIS A 72 -14.44 11.28 -38.90
C HIS A 72 -14.03 10.52 -40.18
N PRO A 73 -12.78 10.69 -40.67
CA PRO A 73 -12.37 10.13 -41.96
C PRO A 73 -12.50 8.60 -42.06
N LEU A 74 -12.20 7.85 -40.98
CA LEU A 74 -12.36 6.38 -40.97
C LEU A 74 -13.77 5.93 -41.26
N LEU A 75 -14.82 6.73 -40.90
CA LEU A 75 -16.21 6.39 -41.13
C LEU A 75 -16.62 6.49 -42.62
N LYS A 76 -15.77 7.13 -43.45
CA LYS A 76 -16.02 7.36 -44.87
C LYS A 76 -15.30 6.36 -45.78
N LEU A 77 -14.42 5.52 -45.23
CA LEU A 77 -13.63 4.57 -45.98
C LEU A 77 -14.39 3.24 -46.13
N GLU A 78 -14.69 2.81 -47.34
CA GLU A 78 -15.39 1.53 -47.62
C GLU A 78 -14.55 0.30 -47.14
N GLN A 79 -13.23 0.46 -47.00
CA GLN A 79 -12.33 -0.58 -46.54
C GLN A 79 -12.31 -0.74 -45.01
N VAL A 80 -13.03 0.14 -44.27
CA VAL A 80 -13.02 0.14 -42.80
C VAL A 80 -14.39 -0.31 -42.27
N ILE A 81 -14.40 -1.33 -41.43
CA ILE A 81 -15.55 -1.75 -40.65
C ILE A 81 -15.41 -1.10 -39.29
N VAL A 82 -16.49 -0.41 -38.85
CA VAL A 82 -16.52 0.24 -37.52
C VAL A 82 -17.70 -0.33 -36.71
N THR A 83 -17.44 -0.44 -35.39
CA THR A 83 -18.46 -0.84 -34.41
C THR A 83 -18.45 0.12 -33.23
N PRO A 84 -19.52 0.32 -32.49
CA PRO A 84 -19.64 1.30 -31.42
C PRO A 84 -19.19 0.72 -30.07
N HIS A 85 -17.92 0.27 -29.96
CA HIS A 85 -17.30 -0.26 -28.75
C HIS A 85 -18.09 -1.46 -28.16
N LEU A 86 -18.22 -2.53 -28.95
CA LEU A 86 -19.03 -3.71 -28.62
C LEU A 86 -18.25 -4.87 -28.01
N GLY A 87 -16.94 -4.72 -27.77
CA GLY A 87 -16.09 -5.83 -27.30
C GLY A 87 -16.57 -6.55 -26.05
N ALA A 88 -17.25 -5.84 -25.13
CA ALA A 88 -17.85 -6.42 -23.92
C ALA A 88 -19.39 -6.50 -23.97
N SER A 89 -20.00 -6.28 -25.14
CA SER A 89 -21.48 -6.19 -25.28
C SER A 89 -22.13 -7.47 -25.81
N THR A 90 -21.38 -8.57 -25.91
CA THR A 90 -21.95 -9.89 -26.19
C THR A 90 -22.58 -10.50 -24.95
N VAL A 91 -23.56 -11.39 -25.09
CA VAL A 91 -24.21 -12.07 -23.97
C VAL A 91 -23.16 -12.83 -23.11
N GLU A 92 -22.30 -13.57 -23.79
CA GLU A 92 -21.22 -14.34 -23.12
C GLU A 92 -20.27 -13.44 -22.34
N ALA A 93 -19.86 -12.30 -22.90
CA ALA A 93 -18.96 -11.37 -22.21
C ALA A 93 -19.61 -10.76 -20.97
N GLN A 94 -20.89 -10.40 -21.05
CA GLN A 94 -21.63 -9.87 -19.90
C GLN A 94 -21.80 -10.90 -18.79
N GLU A 95 -22.11 -12.15 -19.14
CA GLU A 95 -22.21 -13.25 -18.17
C GLU A 95 -20.86 -13.51 -17.49
N TYR A 96 -19.77 -13.63 -18.26
CA TYR A 96 -18.43 -13.87 -17.70
C TYR A 96 -17.97 -12.73 -16.78
N VAL A 97 -18.17 -11.47 -17.19
CA VAL A 97 -17.79 -10.33 -16.35
C VAL A 97 -18.59 -10.31 -15.05
N ALA A 98 -19.88 -10.60 -15.09
CA ALA A 98 -20.72 -10.63 -13.90
C ALA A 98 -20.30 -11.73 -12.92
N VAL A 99 -20.01 -12.93 -13.42
CA VAL A 99 -19.53 -14.06 -12.62
C VAL A 99 -18.15 -13.76 -12.03
N ASP A 100 -17.19 -13.29 -12.84
CA ASP A 100 -15.83 -12.99 -12.40
C ASP A 100 -15.81 -11.90 -11.30
N VAL A 101 -16.58 -10.83 -11.48
CA VAL A 101 -16.69 -9.78 -10.45
C VAL A 101 -17.32 -10.32 -9.16
N ALA A 102 -18.37 -11.15 -9.27
CA ALA A 102 -18.98 -11.75 -8.10
C ALA A 102 -18.01 -12.68 -7.35
N GLU A 103 -17.24 -13.49 -8.05
CA GLU A 103 -16.21 -14.35 -7.47
C GLU A 103 -15.11 -13.53 -6.80
N GLN A 104 -14.62 -12.45 -7.42
CA GLN A 104 -13.63 -11.55 -6.84
C GLN A 104 -14.13 -10.89 -5.56
N ILE A 105 -15.40 -10.45 -5.51
CA ILE A 105 -16.02 -9.89 -4.30
C ILE A 105 -16.09 -10.93 -3.19
N VAL A 106 -16.55 -12.16 -3.49
CA VAL A 106 -16.61 -13.25 -2.52
C VAL A 106 -15.22 -13.60 -1.98
N ASN A 107 -14.23 -13.67 -2.85
CA ASN A 107 -12.85 -13.95 -2.48
C ASN A 107 -12.28 -12.84 -1.59
N PHE A 108 -12.56 -11.58 -1.90
CA PHE A 108 -12.15 -10.45 -1.07
C PHE A 108 -12.69 -10.56 0.36
N PHE A 109 -13.97 -10.91 0.55
CA PHE A 109 -14.55 -11.13 1.88
C PHE A 109 -13.98 -12.38 2.59
N LYS A 110 -13.42 -13.32 1.85
CA LYS A 110 -12.67 -14.47 2.41
C LYS A 110 -11.20 -14.15 2.73
N GLY A 111 -10.77 -12.89 2.54
CA GLY A 111 -9.38 -12.46 2.73
C GLY A 111 -8.44 -12.84 1.58
N ILE A 112 -8.99 -13.28 0.43
CA ILE A 112 -8.22 -13.57 -0.79
C ILE A 112 -8.18 -12.27 -1.62
N PRO A 113 -6.98 -11.77 -1.99
CA PRO A 113 -6.88 -10.57 -2.80
C PRO A 113 -7.58 -10.72 -4.16
N PRO A 114 -8.18 -9.64 -4.70
CA PRO A 114 -8.78 -9.68 -6.04
C PRO A 114 -7.70 -9.88 -7.11
N SER A 115 -8.02 -10.66 -8.12
CA SER A 115 -7.09 -10.95 -9.24
C SER A 115 -6.89 -9.75 -10.17
N SER A 116 -7.87 -8.85 -10.25
CA SER A 116 -7.88 -7.71 -11.18
C SER A 116 -8.31 -6.41 -10.49
N PRO A 117 -7.60 -5.94 -9.46
CA PRO A 117 -7.96 -4.71 -8.78
C PRO A 117 -7.74 -3.49 -9.68
N VAL A 118 -8.64 -2.49 -9.58
CA VAL A 118 -8.52 -1.23 -10.34
C VAL A 118 -7.57 -0.24 -9.66
N ASN A 119 -7.58 -0.19 -8.33
CA ASN A 119 -6.91 0.82 -7.52
C ASN A 119 -6.00 0.24 -6.42
N LEU A 120 -5.67 -1.04 -6.53
CA LEU A 120 -4.62 -1.71 -5.77
C LEU A 120 -3.54 -2.21 -6.72
N PRO A 121 -2.27 -2.25 -6.31
CA PRO A 121 -1.21 -2.82 -7.14
C PRO A 121 -1.47 -4.31 -7.40
N VAL A 122 -1.35 -4.71 -8.65
CA VAL A 122 -1.35 -6.12 -9.03
C VAL A 122 0.07 -6.64 -8.86
N MET A 123 0.21 -7.76 -8.17
CA MET A 123 1.52 -8.38 -7.95
C MET A 123 1.47 -9.89 -8.11
N PRO A 124 2.60 -10.52 -8.45
CA PRO A 124 2.71 -11.97 -8.49
C PRO A 124 2.34 -12.60 -7.15
N MET A 125 1.73 -13.78 -7.18
CA MET A 125 1.30 -14.51 -5.97
C MET A 125 2.48 -14.79 -5.01
N GLU A 126 3.66 -15.03 -5.56
CA GLU A 126 4.89 -15.26 -4.78
C GLU A 126 5.26 -14.02 -3.95
N VAL A 127 5.22 -12.83 -4.56
CA VAL A 127 5.47 -11.56 -3.86
C VAL A 127 4.40 -11.33 -2.79
N LEU A 128 3.13 -11.56 -3.14
CA LEU A 128 2.03 -11.41 -2.19
C LEU A 128 2.20 -12.33 -0.98
N SER A 129 2.52 -13.61 -1.19
CA SER A 129 2.76 -14.57 -0.11
C SER A 129 3.94 -14.16 0.78
N PHE A 130 4.98 -13.58 0.19
CA PHE A 130 6.15 -13.08 0.92
C PHE A 130 5.82 -11.87 1.79
N ILE A 131 5.05 -10.89 1.28
CA ILE A 131 4.72 -9.68 2.05
C ILE A 131 3.53 -9.85 2.98
N GLN A 132 2.71 -10.90 2.82
CA GLN A 132 1.48 -11.12 3.59
C GLN A 132 1.66 -11.01 5.11
N PRO A 133 2.71 -11.58 5.74
CA PRO A 133 2.93 -11.45 7.19
C PRO A 133 3.25 -10.02 7.63
N TYR A 134 3.82 -9.20 6.72
CA TYR A 134 4.16 -7.81 7.00
C TYR A 134 2.95 -6.88 6.98
N ILE A 135 1.87 -7.20 6.26
CA ILE A 135 0.68 -6.34 6.17
C ILE A 135 0.11 -6.01 7.56
N PRO A 136 -0.22 -6.98 8.43
CA PRO A 136 -0.68 -6.69 9.78
C PRO A 136 0.40 -6.05 10.66
N LEU A 137 1.68 -6.39 10.49
CA LEU A 137 2.77 -5.72 11.20
C LEU A 137 2.79 -4.23 10.89
N MET A 138 2.70 -3.84 9.61
CA MET A 138 2.70 -2.44 9.19
C MET A 138 1.53 -1.65 9.76
N GLU A 139 0.33 -2.23 9.79
CA GLU A 139 -0.83 -1.60 10.41
C GLU A 139 -0.61 -1.36 11.90
N LYS A 140 -0.07 -2.35 12.62
CA LYS A 140 0.25 -2.26 14.04
C LYS A 140 1.37 -1.24 14.31
N MET A 141 2.42 -1.19 13.48
CA MET A 141 3.44 -0.14 13.54
C MET A 141 2.81 1.26 13.36
N GLY A 142 1.86 1.37 12.44
CA GLY A 142 1.10 2.61 12.22
C GLY A 142 0.30 3.03 13.45
N LYS A 143 -0.44 2.12 14.08
CA LYS A 143 -1.19 2.38 15.32
C LYS A 143 -0.25 2.83 16.46
N LEU A 144 0.89 2.16 16.61
CA LEU A 144 1.88 2.54 17.61
C LEU A 144 2.42 3.95 17.36
N LEU A 145 2.79 4.28 16.11
CA LEU A 145 3.25 5.62 15.74
C LEU A 145 2.18 6.69 15.96
N ALA A 146 0.92 6.41 15.67
CA ALA A 146 -0.19 7.31 15.96
C ALA A 146 -0.33 7.60 17.46
N ALA A 147 -0.18 6.58 18.30
CA ALA A 147 -0.30 6.70 19.74
C ALA A 147 0.85 7.50 20.38
N ILE A 148 2.09 7.26 19.95
CA ILE A 148 3.28 7.93 20.51
C ILE A 148 3.63 9.25 19.81
N GLY A 149 3.12 9.47 18.59
CA GLY A 149 3.36 10.66 17.78
C GLY A 149 2.53 11.86 18.21
N GLY A 150 2.84 13.01 17.65
CA GLY A 150 2.10 14.24 17.86
C GLY A 150 0.80 14.30 17.05
N LYS A 151 -0.05 15.31 17.35
CA LYS A 151 -1.36 15.49 16.68
C LYS A 151 -1.27 15.95 15.23
N ARG A 152 -0.15 16.53 14.81
CA ARG A 152 0.08 17.00 13.43
C ARG A 152 1.23 16.22 12.83
N ILE A 153 0.95 15.60 11.69
CA ILE A 153 1.92 14.82 10.94
C ILE A 153 2.20 15.59 9.65
N SER A 154 3.47 15.84 9.36
CA SER A 154 3.90 16.50 8.13
C SER A 154 4.52 15.54 7.12
N LYS A 155 5.21 14.49 7.62
CA LYS A 155 5.93 13.54 6.78
C LYS A 155 5.97 12.15 7.42
N ILE A 156 5.94 11.13 6.60
CA ILE A 156 6.15 9.73 6.98
C ILE A 156 7.24 9.17 6.06
N GLU A 157 8.28 8.60 6.65
CA GLU A 157 9.33 7.88 5.92
C GLU A 157 9.26 6.40 6.27
N VAL A 158 9.33 5.54 5.25
CA VAL A 158 9.35 4.09 5.42
C VAL A 158 10.61 3.55 4.75
N ALA A 159 11.47 2.91 5.52
CA ALA A 159 12.67 2.25 5.02
C ALA A 159 12.47 0.73 5.04
N TYR A 160 12.62 0.10 3.88
CA TYR A 160 12.57 -1.33 3.67
C TYR A 160 13.99 -1.85 3.47
N GLN A 161 14.46 -2.74 4.34
CA GLN A 161 15.83 -3.24 4.34
C GLN A 161 15.87 -4.77 4.29
N GLY A 162 16.75 -5.32 3.44
CA GLY A 162 16.85 -6.74 3.15
C GLY A 162 16.06 -7.14 1.90
N GLU A 163 15.67 -8.39 1.79
CA GLU A 163 14.93 -8.95 0.64
C GLU A 163 13.60 -8.23 0.38
N ILE A 164 12.97 -7.70 1.45
CA ILE A 164 11.73 -6.92 1.35
C ILE A 164 11.92 -5.62 0.56
N GLY A 165 13.15 -5.12 0.45
CA GLY A 165 13.49 -3.96 -0.39
C GLY A 165 13.48 -4.26 -1.89
N GLU A 166 13.52 -5.52 -2.30
CA GLU A 166 13.56 -5.94 -3.71
C GLU A 166 12.17 -6.09 -4.33
N VAL A 167 11.14 -6.12 -3.50
CA VAL A 167 9.76 -6.36 -3.96
C VAL A 167 8.91 -5.09 -3.99
N GLU A 168 7.70 -5.19 -4.51
CA GLU A 168 6.69 -4.13 -4.47
C GLU A 168 6.18 -3.94 -3.03
N THR A 169 6.41 -2.76 -2.46
CA THR A 169 6.14 -2.42 -1.05
C THR A 169 4.90 -1.55 -0.83
N SER A 170 4.25 -1.08 -1.91
CA SER A 170 3.09 -0.19 -1.83
C SER A 170 1.96 -0.71 -0.92
N PRO A 171 1.58 -2.00 -0.90
CA PRO A 171 0.58 -2.51 0.03
C PRO A 171 0.99 -2.37 1.50
N LEU A 172 2.27 -2.49 1.78
CA LEU A 172 2.83 -2.36 3.12
C LEU A 172 2.76 -0.91 3.61
N THR A 173 3.19 0.04 2.79
CA THR A 173 3.06 1.47 3.08
C THR A 173 1.59 1.87 3.27
N ARG A 174 0.68 1.37 2.43
CA ARG A 174 -0.77 1.60 2.57
C ARG A 174 -1.31 1.07 3.91
N SER A 175 -0.85 -0.09 4.35
CA SER A 175 -1.22 -0.67 5.64
C SER A 175 -0.71 0.17 6.82
N LEU A 176 0.53 0.66 6.74
CA LEU A 176 1.08 1.59 7.73
C LEU A 176 0.24 2.88 7.80
N LEU A 177 -0.05 3.49 6.65
CA LEU A 177 -0.87 4.71 6.58
C LEU A 177 -2.26 4.48 7.17
N LYS A 178 -2.91 3.34 6.88
CA LYS A 178 -4.17 2.96 7.51
C LYS A 178 -4.02 2.96 9.03
N GLY A 179 -3.02 2.26 9.57
CA GLY A 179 -2.78 2.19 11.01
C GLY A 179 -2.51 3.55 11.67
N ILE A 180 -1.84 4.47 10.96
CA ILE A 180 -1.61 5.84 11.46
C ILE A 180 -2.90 6.68 11.46
N LEU A 181 -3.69 6.59 10.40
CA LEU A 181 -4.80 7.50 10.15
C LEU A 181 -6.10 7.05 10.81
N GLU A 182 -6.37 5.75 10.88
CA GLU A 182 -7.61 5.19 11.42
C GLU A 182 -7.89 5.62 12.87
N PRO A 183 -6.92 5.61 13.83
CA PRO A 183 -7.18 6.02 15.21
C PRO A 183 -7.46 7.51 15.39
N VAL A 184 -7.07 8.35 14.44
CA VAL A 184 -7.16 9.81 14.55
C VAL A 184 -8.29 10.42 13.71
N LEU A 185 -8.99 9.60 12.91
CA LEU A 185 -10.04 10.05 12.00
C LEU A 185 -11.39 9.45 12.35
N SER A 186 -12.45 10.24 12.15
CA SER A 186 -13.84 9.79 12.34
C SER A 186 -14.44 9.10 11.12
N LEU A 187 -13.66 8.96 10.03
CA LEU A 187 -14.08 8.31 8.79
C LEU A 187 -13.36 6.97 8.61
N PRO A 188 -13.99 5.99 7.96
CA PRO A 188 -13.36 4.70 7.69
C PRO A 188 -12.11 4.85 6.81
N VAL A 189 -10.99 4.34 7.28
CA VAL A 189 -9.73 4.29 6.53
C VAL A 189 -9.46 2.86 6.07
N ASN A 190 -9.05 2.69 4.82
CA ASN A 190 -8.71 1.41 4.23
C ASN A 190 -7.46 1.52 3.34
N LEU A 191 -7.00 0.40 2.79
CA LEU A 191 -5.77 0.36 1.98
C LEU A 191 -5.87 1.17 0.67
N VAL A 192 -7.07 1.47 0.20
CA VAL A 192 -7.29 2.25 -1.02
C VAL A 192 -7.25 3.74 -0.74
N ASN A 193 -7.98 4.20 0.29
CA ASN A 193 -8.14 5.63 0.57
C ASN A 193 -7.05 6.22 1.47
N ALA A 194 -6.29 5.40 2.21
CA ALA A 194 -5.26 5.89 3.13
C ALA A 194 -4.21 6.81 2.46
N PRO A 195 -3.64 6.50 1.28
CA PRO A 195 -2.71 7.39 0.60
C PRO A 195 -3.37 8.71 0.17
N ILE A 196 -4.59 8.67 -0.34
CA ILE A 196 -5.35 9.85 -0.79
C ILE A 196 -5.64 10.78 0.40
N ILE A 197 -6.02 10.19 1.55
CA ILE A 197 -6.25 10.95 2.78
C ILE A 197 -4.95 11.58 3.27
N ALA A 198 -3.82 10.86 3.25
CA ALA A 198 -2.52 11.40 3.63
C ALA A 198 -2.16 12.59 2.75
N GLU A 199 -2.25 12.46 1.44
CA GLU A 199 -1.97 13.52 0.48
C GLU A 199 -2.88 14.75 0.67
N SER A 200 -4.20 14.54 0.81
CA SER A 200 -5.17 15.62 1.02
C SER A 200 -4.94 16.40 2.32
N ARG A 201 -4.25 15.81 3.29
CA ARG A 201 -3.84 16.42 4.56
C ARG A 201 -2.44 17.04 4.52
N GLY A 202 -1.78 17.00 3.35
CA GLY A 202 -0.43 17.52 3.18
C GLY A 202 0.66 16.66 3.83
N ILE A 203 0.38 15.39 4.09
CA ILE A 203 1.35 14.44 4.64
C ILE A 203 2.19 13.89 3.49
N SER A 204 3.47 14.21 3.47
CA SER A 204 4.43 13.63 2.51
C SER A 204 4.80 12.21 2.93
N VAL A 205 4.72 11.27 2.00
CA VAL A 205 5.11 9.87 2.22
C VAL A 205 6.32 9.55 1.36
N LEU A 206 7.39 9.07 1.97
CA LEU A 206 8.64 8.72 1.31
C LEU A 206 9.00 7.27 1.60
N GLU A 207 9.27 6.49 0.57
CA GLU A 207 9.81 5.13 0.69
C GLU A 207 11.29 5.11 0.32
N THR A 208 12.07 4.37 1.09
CA THR A 208 13.46 4.04 0.77
C THR A 208 13.65 2.53 0.80
N LYS A 209 14.40 2.01 -0.14
CA LYS A 209 14.66 0.58 -0.29
C LYS A 209 16.15 0.31 -0.29
N SER A 210 16.59 -0.71 0.44
CA SER A 210 17.98 -1.14 0.50
C SER A 210 18.06 -2.64 0.67
N THR A 211 18.96 -3.26 -0.06
CA THR A 211 19.29 -4.68 0.06
C THR A 211 20.41 -4.94 1.07
N THR A 212 20.98 -3.87 1.67
CA THR A 212 22.06 -4.00 2.66
C THR A 212 21.56 -4.78 3.87
N PRO A 213 22.21 -5.88 4.24
CA PRO A 213 21.84 -6.65 5.42
C PRO A 213 21.94 -5.81 6.71
N THR A 214 20.95 -6.02 7.59
CA THR A 214 20.96 -5.47 8.95
C THR A 214 21.17 -6.61 9.96
N GLU A 215 20.86 -6.37 11.23
CA GLU A 215 20.80 -7.45 12.24
C GLU A 215 19.67 -8.46 11.95
N TYR A 216 18.69 -8.09 11.09
CA TYR A 216 17.56 -8.89 10.68
C TYR A 216 17.63 -9.18 9.18
N THR A 217 17.16 -10.33 8.75
CA THR A 217 17.04 -10.67 7.32
C THR A 217 16.21 -9.62 6.58
N ASN A 218 15.13 -9.17 7.21
CA ASN A 218 14.28 -8.10 6.74
C ASN A 218 13.93 -7.18 7.89
N LEU A 219 14.06 -5.88 7.70
CA LEU A 219 13.69 -4.86 8.66
C LEU A 219 12.88 -3.77 7.97
N VAL A 220 11.73 -3.44 8.53
CA VAL A 220 10.98 -2.25 8.13
C VAL A 220 11.08 -1.22 9.23
N THR A 221 11.43 0.01 8.86
CA THR A 221 11.50 1.13 9.79
C THR A 221 10.58 2.24 9.29
N ALA A 222 9.64 2.64 10.13
CA ALA A 222 8.75 3.76 9.87
C ALA A 222 9.10 4.94 10.77
N THR A 223 9.24 6.12 10.18
CA THR A 223 9.54 7.37 10.89
C THR A 223 8.42 8.36 10.63
N LEU A 224 7.83 8.88 11.69
CA LEU A 224 6.77 9.88 11.67
C LEU A 224 7.35 11.23 12.13
N TYR A 225 7.20 12.25 11.30
CA TYR A 225 7.61 13.63 11.60
C TYR A 225 6.38 14.45 11.98
N GLY A 226 6.33 14.85 13.24
CA GLY A 226 5.33 15.78 13.77
C GLY A 226 5.86 17.20 13.90
N ASP A 227 5.06 18.11 14.48
CA ASP A 227 5.45 19.51 14.66
C ASP A 227 6.71 19.71 15.53
N LYS A 228 6.89 18.89 16.57
CA LYS A 228 7.95 19.02 17.57
C LYS A 228 8.69 17.71 17.86
N GLU A 229 8.18 16.60 17.40
CA GLU A 229 8.67 15.28 17.74
C GLU A 229 8.85 14.45 16.48
N VAL A 230 9.92 13.68 16.44
CA VAL A 230 10.15 12.64 15.45
C VAL A 230 10.04 11.32 16.20
N ARG A 231 9.22 10.41 15.68
CA ARG A 231 9.02 9.07 16.25
C ARG A 231 9.41 8.02 15.25
N LYS A 232 10.07 6.99 15.72
CA LYS A 232 10.59 5.92 14.88
C LYS A 232 10.22 4.56 15.46
N VAL A 233 9.67 3.68 14.62
CA VAL A 233 9.34 2.29 14.99
C VAL A 233 9.95 1.36 13.96
N GLY A 234 10.67 0.35 14.43
CA GLY A 234 11.23 -0.73 13.60
C GLY A 234 10.52 -2.05 13.88
N GLY A 235 10.19 -2.78 12.81
CA GLY A 235 9.54 -4.07 12.91
C GLY A 235 10.09 -5.09 11.93
N THR A 236 9.96 -6.35 12.28
CA THR A 236 10.40 -7.49 11.47
C THR A 236 9.46 -8.68 11.64
N ILE A 237 9.60 -9.68 10.79
CA ILE A 237 8.95 -10.98 10.93
C ILE A 237 9.98 -12.01 11.36
N VAL A 238 9.68 -12.77 12.41
CA VAL A 238 10.57 -13.80 12.95
C VAL A 238 9.95 -15.19 12.77
N GLY A 239 10.79 -16.19 12.55
CA GLY A 239 10.37 -17.59 12.47
C GLY A 239 9.36 -17.86 11.36
N LYS A 240 8.19 -18.40 11.70
CA LYS A 240 7.15 -18.81 10.75
C LYS A 240 6.10 -17.72 10.49
N GLY A 241 6.46 -16.44 10.61
CA GLY A 241 5.54 -15.33 10.33
C GLY A 241 5.11 -14.54 11.57
N GLU A 242 5.87 -14.62 12.68
CA GLU A 242 5.55 -13.89 13.92
C GLU A 242 5.99 -12.43 13.81
N PRO A 243 5.06 -11.46 13.91
CA PRO A 243 5.41 -10.04 13.86
C PRO A 243 6.07 -9.58 15.16
N ARG A 244 7.16 -8.81 15.03
CA ARG A 244 7.89 -8.25 16.17
C ARG A 244 8.15 -6.77 15.95
N ILE A 245 7.93 -5.96 16.99
CA ILE A 245 8.50 -4.63 17.09
C ILE A 245 9.86 -4.76 17.78
N VAL A 246 10.91 -4.28 17.10
CA VAL A 246 12.30 -4.47 17.52
C VAL A 246 13.05 -3.18 17.84
N ASN A 247 12.43 -2.04 17.48
CA ASN A 247 12.99 -0.72 17.77
C ASN A 247 11.89 0.31 18.01
N ILE A 248 12.06 1.17 19.01
CA ILE A 248 11.25 2.37 19.24
C ILE A 248 12.21 3.52 19.53
N ASP A 249 12.19 4.58 18.71
CA ASP A 249 13.00 5.80 18.85
C ASP A 249 14.51 5.56 19.01
N GLY A 250 15.04 4.48 18.40
CA GLY A 250 16.43 4.06 18.52
C GLY A 250 16.67 3.03 19.62
N TYR A 251 15.76 2.88 20.58
CA TYR A 251 15.90 1.89 21.66
C TYR A 251 15.55 0.50 21.15
N ARG A 252 16.45 -0.46 21.41
CA ARG A 252 16.20 -1.86 21.09
C ARG A 252 15.18 -2.44 22.05
N VAL A 253 14.10 -2.96 21.51
CA VAL A 253 13.03 -3.67 22.21
C VAL A 253 12.75 -4.97 21.47
N ASP A 254 11.95 -5.86 22.04
CA ASP A 254 11.50 -7.07 21.35
C ASP A 254 10.17 -7.53 21.96
N PHE A 255 9.08 -7.29 21.24
CA PHE A 255 7.74 -7.73 21.68
C PHE A 255 6.80 -7.98 20.51
N VAL A 256 5.80 -8.84 20.74
CA VAL A 256 4.71 -9.07 19.81
C VAL A 256 3.70 -7.92 19.95
N PRO A 257 3.37 -7.20 18.87
CA PRO A 257 2.38 -6.12 18.93
C PRO A 257 0.95 -6.68 18.94
N GLU A 258 0.48 -7.10 20.12
CA GLU A 258 -0.87 -7.62 20.33
C GLU A 258 -1.40 -7.26 21.72
N GLY A 259 -2.74 -7.26 21.86
CA GLY A 259 -3.40 -6.93 23.12
C GLY A 259 -3.15 -5.48 23.53
N ILE A 260 -2.99 -5.27 24.83
CA ILE A 260 -2.81 -3.94 25.44
C ILE A 260 -1.35 -3.76 25.85
N ILE A 261 -0.74 -2.71 25.32
CA ILE A 261 0.64 -2.36 25.59
C ILE A 261 0.72 -1.04 26.33
N LEU A 262 1.35 -1.03 27.51
CA LEU A 262 1.81 0.17 28.18
C LEU A 262 3.23 0.47 27.74
N LEU A 263 3.45 1.63 27.17
CA LEU A 263 4.76 2.14 26.76
C LEU A 263 5.14 3.32 27.63
N THR A 264 6.38 3.37 28.14
CA THR A 264 6.89 4.55 28.88
C THR A 264 8.23 5.00 28.34
N SER A 265 8.43 6.33 28.26
CA SER A 265 9.76 6.95 28.16
C SER A 265 10.17 7.40 29.54
N HIS A 266 11.35 7.03 30.01
CA HIS A 266 11.81 7.30 31.36
C HIS A 266 13.34 7.36 31.47
N ILE A 267 13.84 7.88 32.59
CA ILE A 267 15.25 7.78 32.96
C ILE A 267 15.47 6.44 33.68
N ASP A 268 16.42 5.63 33.22
CA ASP A 268 16.75 4.33 33.81
C ASP A 268 17.30 4.47 35.23
N LYS A 269 16.41 4.47 36.22
CA LYS A 269 16.77 4.56 37.67
C LYS A 269 16.24 3.35 38.44
N PRO A 270 16.98 2.87 39.46
CA PRO A 270 16.47 1.84 40.35
C PRO A 270 15.08 2.21 40.94
N GLY A 271 14.20 1.26 40.96
CA GLY A 271 12.85 1.40 41.55
C GLY A 271 11.76 1.85 40.58
N ILE A 272 12.04 2.37 39.37
CA ILE A 272 10.98 2.78 38.43
C ILE A 272 10.08 1.59 38.03
N ILE A 273 10.71 0.48 37.61
CA ILE A 273 9.98 -0.75 37.26
C ILE A 273 9.10 -1.22 38.43
N GLY A 274 9.65 -1.22 39.64
CA GLY A 274 8.92 -1.64 40.84
C GLY A 274 7.71 -0.74 41.15
N LYS A 275 7.86 0.59 40.97
CA LYS A 275 6.76 1.54 41.17
C LYS A 275 5.65 1.33 40.13
N VAL A 276 6.00 1.18 38.85
CA VAL A 276 5.01 0.91 37.78
C VAL A 276 4.29 -0.40 38.04
N GLY A 277 5.03 -1.49 38.33
CA GLY A 277 4.43 -2.78 38.67
C GLY A 277 3.54 -2.74 39.91
N THR A 278 3.91 -1.97 40.93
CA THR A 278 3.10 -1.79 42.14
C THR A 278 1.77 -1.05 41.82
N ILE A 279 1.81 -0.02 40.98
CA ILE A 279 0.60 0.71 40.58
C ILE A 279 -0.33 -0.21 39.77
N LEU A 280 0.21 -0.94 38.78
CA LEU A 280 -0.58 -1.89 38.00
C LEU A 280 -1.20 -2.97 38.89
N GLY A 281 -0.41 -3.61 39.76
CA GLY A 281 -0.92 -4.64 40.67
C GLY A 281 -1.95 -4.16 41.67
N LYS A 282 -1.87 -2.91 42.19
CA LYS A 282 -2.88 -2.30 43.04
C LYS A 282 -4.22 -2.06 42.33
N ASN A 283 -4.20 -1.95 41.02
CA ASN A 283 -5.38 -1.75 40.18
C ASN A 283 -5.83 -3.04 39.49
N ASP A 284 -5.37 -4.20 39.97
CA ASP A 284 -5.72 -5.54 39.46
C ASP A 284 -5.38 -5.72 37.98
N ILE A 285 -4.29 -5.11 37.52
CA ILE A 285 -3.78 -5.20 36.14
C ILE A 285 -2.57 -6.12 36.13
N ASN A 286 -2.71 -7.27 35.46
CA ASN A 286 -1.64 -8.26 35.34
C ASN A 286 -0.65 -7.89 34.24
N ILE A 287 0.64 -8.13 34.48
CA ILE A 287 1.72 -7.93 33.50
C ILE A 287 2.07 -9.27 32.90
N ALA A 288 1.73 -9.46 31.61
CA ALA A 288 2.03 -10.69 30.87
C ALA A 288 3.48 -10.71 30.34
N GLY A 289 4.05 -9.56 30.07
CA GLY A 289 5.41 -9.44 29.57
C GLY A 289 6.00 -8.06 29.76
N MET A 290 7.34 -7.97 29.83
CA MET A 290 8.04 -6.71 29.97
C MET A 290 9.36 -6.72 29.20
N ASN A 291 9.64 -5.61 28.51
CA ASN A 291 10.89 -5.35 27.84
C ASN A 291 11.38 -3.93 28.14
N VAL A 292 12.69 -3.75 28.33
CA VAL A 292 13.29 -2.44 28.60
C VAL A 292 14.45 -2.23 27.63
N GLY A 293 14.30 -1.23 26.75
CA GLY A 293 15.34 -0.75 25.84
C GLY A 293 16.05 0.48 26.42
N ARG A 294 17.38 0.51 26.35
CA ARG A 294 18.21 1.64 26.78
C ARG A 294 19.48 1.76 25.94
N GLU A 295 19.98 2.97 25.76
CA GLU A 295 21.28 3.18 25.11
C GLU A 295 22.45 3.01 26.09
N GLU A 296 22.30 3.60 27.27
CA GLU A 296 23.36 3.57 28.32
C GLU A 296 22.77 3.36 29.72
N LYS A 297 23.64 2.95 30.63
CA LYS A 297 23.25 2.78 32.05
C LYS A 297 22.86 4.14 32.64
N ARG A 298 21.68 4.21 33.28
CA ARG A 298 21.10 5.41 33.90
C ARG A 298 20.74 6.54 32.91
N GLY A 299 20.79 6.27 31.63
CA GLY A 299 20.33 7.18 30.58
C GLY A 299 18.81 7.11 30.35
N LYS A 300 18.38 7.62 29.22
CA LYS A 300 17.00 7.46 28.76
C LYS A 300 16.71 6.01 28.39
N ALA A 301 15.50 5.58 28.65
CA ALA A 301 15.03 4.23 28.39
C ALA A 301 13.56 4.22 27.96
N VAL A 302 13.19 3.17 27.27
CA VAL A 302 11.81 2.83 26.92
C VAL A 302 11.47 1.52 27.58
N MET A 303 10.33 1.47 28.29
CA MET A 303 9.80 0.24 28.85
C MET A 303 8.47 -0.09 28.18
N VAL A 304 8.35 -1.32 27.74
CA VAL A 304 7.16 -1.89 27.09
C VAL A 304 6.62 -2.96 28.01
N LEU A 305 5.35 -2.87 28.40
CA LEU A 305 4.66 -3.87 29.19
C LEU A 305 3.43 -4.36 28.42
N SER A 306 3.31 -5.66 28.21
CA SER A 306 2.08 -6.30 27.78
C SER A 306 1.23 -6.55 29.02
N VAL A 307 -0.03 -6.11 29.02
CA VAL A 307 -0.95 -6.26 30.15
C VAL A 307 -2.23 -6.96 29.70
N ASP A 308 -2.87 -7.66 30.63
CA ASP A 308 -4.09 -8.43 30.32
C ASP A 308 -5.36 -7.58 30.41
N GLU A 309 -5.37 -6.56 31.26
CA GLU A 309 -6.54 -5.69 31.48
C GLU A 309 -6.30 -4.28 30.91
N SER A 310 -7.40 -3.58 30.58
CA SER A 310 -7.35 -2.17 30.15
C SER A 310 -6.84 -1.26 31.25
N ILE A 311 -6.01 -0.28 30.87
CA ILE A 311 -5.43 0.68 31.81
C ILE A 311 -6.33 1.92 31.85
N PRO A 312 -7.04 2.19 32.98
CA PRO A 312 -7.84 3.39 33.12
C PRO A 312 -6.99 4.68 33.04
N PRO A 313 -7.56 5.78 32.55
CA PRO A 313 -6.84 7.06 32.43
C PRO A 313 -6.25 7.59 33.74
N GLU A 314 -6.89 7.29 34.88
CA GLU A 314 -6.37 7.65 36.21
C GLU A 314 -5.12 6.88 36.58
N VAL A 315 -5.05 5.59 36.25
CA VAL A 315 -3.86 4.74 36.47
C VAL A 315 -2.71 5.21 35.59
N LEU A 316 -2.98 5.54 34.34
CA LEU A 316 -1.97 6.08 33.42
C LEU A 316 -1.40 7.39 33.98
N ARG A 317 -2.25 8.31 34.47
CA ARG A 317 -1.82 9.56 35.11
C ARG A 317 -1.03 9.34 36.39
N GLU A 318 -1.33 8.27 37.17
CA GLU A 318 -0.54 7.91 38.34
C GLU A 318 0.88 7.45 37.95
N ILE A 319 0.98 6.66 36.88
CA ILE A 319 2.28 6.22 36.32
C ILE A 319 3.08 7.42 35.83
N GLU A 320 2.48 8.36 35.11
CA GLU A 320 3.16 9.58 34.62
C GLU A 320 3.69 10.49 35.74
N ARG A 321 3.12 10.42 36.96
CA ARG A 321 3.61 11.17 38.12
C ARG A 321 4.81 10.55 38.82
N ILE A 322 5.23 9.35 38.42
CA ILE A 322 6.43 8.73 38.98
C ILE A 322 7.65 9.56 38.55
N GLU A 323 8.42 10.00 39.53
CA GLU A 323 9.68 10.72 39.26
C GLU A 323 10.62 9.89 38.36
N GLY A 324 10.97 10.43 37.21
CA GLY A 324 11.80 9.77 36.19
C GLY A 324 11.00 9.23 35.01
N ILE A 325 9.68 9.11 35.07
CA ILE A 325 8.82 8.90 33.89
C ILE A 325 8.68 10.24 33.16
N GLU A 326 9.02 10.29 31.88
CA GLU A 326 8.85 11.47 31.04
C GLU A 326 7.45 11.47 30.38
N LYS A 327 6.99 10.28 29.94
CA LYS A 327 5.71 10.10 29.28
C LYS A 327 5.28 8.63 29.30
N ALA A 328 3.98 8.40 29.30
CA ALA A 328 3.41 7.06 29.17
C ALA A 328 2.27 7.06 28.13
N TRP A 329 2.12 5.92 27.45
CA TRP A 329 1.10 5.71 26.43
C TRP A 329 0.51 4.31 26.59
N VAL A 330 -0.77 4.19 26.28
CA VAL A 330 -1.46 2.90 26.13
C VAL A 330 -1.81 2.71 24.67
N VAL A 331 -1.49 1.56 24.14
CA VAL A 331 -1.78 1.18 22.75
C VAL A 331 -2.51 -0.16 22.76
N GLU A 332 -3.64 -0.22 22.09
CA GLU A 332 -4.42 -1.44 21.89
C GLU A 332 -4.31 -1.87 20.41
N PHE A 333 -3.87 -3.12 20.19
CA PHE A 333 -3.61 -3.65 18.84
C PHE A 333 -4.77 -4.50 18.30
#